data_03ed0a423748b36427a55b0ba06bc834
#
_entry.id   03ed0a423748b36427a55b0ba06bc834
#
_cell.length_a   1.000
_cell.length_b   1.000
_cell.length_c   1.000
_cell.angle_alpha   90.00
_cell.angle_beta   90.00
_cell.angle_gamma   90.00
#
_symmetry.space_group_name_H-M   'P 1'
#
loop_
_entity.id
_entity.type
_entity.pdbx_description
1 polymer ?
#
loop_
_entity_poly.entity_id
_entity_poly.type
_entity_poly.pdbx_seq_one_letter_code
_entity_poly.pdbx_strand_id
1 'polypeptide(L)'
;VLKVATIGSSENVSVGDTVFTVGSPMGYEYRGSVTSGIISGKDRMVSVNVSNSASSDWVMKVLQIDAAINPGNSGGPLLNVNGEVIGVNSMKLVQDEIEGMGFAIPIEIAMAHISDLETGKKIEWPMLGISMANIDDTSNLYRNDIKVDSNIKKGVVVISISENTGASKSDLKPGDVITKLNNIEVKDTAYLRYELYKNKPGDTIELTYIRDGKEHNTKVKLTKK
;
A
#
# COMPACT_ATOMS: atom_id res chain seq x y z
N VAL A 1 -0.09 19.17 -30.98
CA VAL A 1 0.91 18.84 -29.96
C VAL A 1 0.16 18.46 -28.70
N LEU A 2 0.30 17.21 -28.25
CA LEU A 2 -0.26 16.77 -26.97
C LEU A 2 0.52 17.42 -25.82
N LYS A 3 -0.18 18.08 -24.91
CA LYS A 3 0.43 18.54 -23.67
C LYS A 3 0.47 17.35 -22.69
N VAL A 4 1.66 17.07 -22.16
CA VAL A 4 1.83 16.09 -21.07
C VAL A 4 1.31 16.72 -19.78
N ALA A 5 0.53 15.97 -19.01
CA ALA A 5 0.07 16.43 -17.70
C ALA A 5 1.24 16.56 -16.71
N THR A 6 1.18 17.56 -15.85
CA THR A 6 2.13 17.73 -14.77
C THR A 6 1.85 16.71 -13.67
N ILE A 7 2.89 16.04 -13.20
CA ILE A 7 2.80 15.15 -12.04
C ILE A 7 2.90 15.99 -10.77
N GLY A 8 1.90 15.88 -9.91
CA GLY A 8 1.86 16.51 -8.59
C GLY A 8 2.35 15.55 -7.50
N SER A 9 1.87 15.75 -6.28
CA SER A 9 2.18 14.89 -5.13
C SER A 9 0.92 14.57 -4.33
N SER A 10 0.70 13.29 -4.07
CA SER A 10 -0.36 12.82 -3.17
C SER A 10 0.00 12.96 -1.69
N GLU A 11 1.28 13.18 -1.38
CA GLU A 11 1.72 13.35 0.00
C GLU A 11 1.36 14.73 0.57
N ASN A 12 1.19 15.72 -0.31
CA ASN A 12 0.90 17.10 0.05
C ASN A 12 -0.61 17.43 0.12
N VAL A 13 -1.49 16.48 -0.24
CA VAL A 13 -2.93 16.73 -0.18
C VAL A 13 -3.46 16.65 1.25
N SER A 14 -4.53 17.39 1.51
CA SER A 14 -5.28 17.39 2.76
C SER A 14 -6.71 16.89 2.55
N VAL A 15 -7.32 16.33 3.59
CA VAL A 15 -8.75 16.03 3.59
C VAL A 15 -9.53 17.33 3.42
N GLY A 16 -10.48 17.34 2.49
CA GLY A 16 -11.23 18.52 2.07
C GLY A 16 -10.68 19.22 0.82
N ASP A 17 -9.49 18.89 0.34
CA ASP A 17 -8.96 19.43 -0.90
C ASP A 17 -9.82 19.03 -2.09
N THR A 18 -10.16 20.00 -2.95
CA THR A 18 -10.93 19.77 -4.18
C THR A 18 -10.12 18.96 -5.18
N VAL A 19 -10.76 17.97 -5.78
CA VAL A 19 -10.16 17.10 -6.81
C VAL A 19 -11.11 16.90 -7.99
N PHE A 20 -10.50 16.53 -9.13
CA PHE A 20 -11.22 16.24 -10.36
C PHE A 20 -10.76 14.90 -10.91
N THR A 21 -11.70 14.15 -11.50
CA THR A 21 -11.39 12.96 -12.29
C THR A 21 -11.72 13.22 -13.75
N VAL A 22 -10.96 12.63 -14.66
CA VAL A 22 -11.21 12.74 -16.11
C VAL A 22 -11.30 11.36 -16.71
N GLY A 23 -12.28 11.13 -17.57
CA GLY A 23 -12.47 9.83 -18.19
C GLY A 23 -13.32 9.88 -19.46
N SER A 24 -13.71 8.70 -19.92
CA SER A 24 -14.60 8.51 -21.07
C SER A 24 -15.68 7.48 -20.73
N PRO A 25 -16.63 7.82 -19.82
CA PRO A 25 -17.70 6.92 -19.45
C PRO A 25 -18.53 6.57 -20.68
N MET A 26 -18.99 5.32 -20.75
CA MET A 26 -19.86 4.83 -21.82
C MET A 26 -19.34 4.99 -23.27
N GLY A 27 -18.03 5.22 -23.47
CA GLY A 27 -17.39 5.24 -24.78
C GLY A 27 -17.00 6.63 -25.32
N TYR A 28 -16.76 6.69 -26.61
CA TYR A 28 -16.12 7.84 -27.27
C TYR A 28 -16.98 9.13 -27.20
N GLU A 29 -18.31 8.99 -27.18
CA GLU A 29 -19.25 10.12 -27.15
C GLU A 29 -19.09 10.99 -25.89
N TYR A 30 -18.69 10.38 -24.77
CA TYR A 30 -18.51 11.06 -23.48
C TYR A 30 -17.04 11.27 -23.12
N ARG A 31 -16.16 11.26 -24.13
CA ARG A 31 -14.74 11.46 -23.94
C ARG A 31 -14.45 12.80 -23.28
N GLY A 32 -13.62 12.76 -22.25
CA GLY A 32 -13.22 13.95 -21.50
C GLY A 32 -14.24 14.40 -20.46
N SER A 33 -15.19 13.53 -20.08
CA SER A 33 -16.09 13.79 -18.96
C SER A 33 -15.30 14.02 -17.69
N VAL A 34 -15.72 15.00 -16.91
CA VAL A 34 -15.09 15.39 -15.64
C VAL A 34 -16.08 15.18 -14.51
N THR A 35 -15.65 14.54 -13.45
CA THR A 35 -16.36 14.57 -12.17
C THR A 35 -15.51 15.30 -11.14
N SER A 36 -16.14 15.92 -10.15
CA SER A 36 -15.46 16.67 -9.07
C SER A 36 -15.91 16.20 -7.70
N GLY A 37 -15.04 16.36 -6.74
CA GLY A 37 -15.28 16.05 -5.34
C GLY A 37 -14.13 16.56 -4.49
N ILE A 38 -13.95 15.93 -3.33
CA ILE A 38 -12.89 16.25 -2.38
C ILE A 38 -12.10 14.99 -1.99
N ILE A 39 -10.92 15.18 -1.44
CA ILE A 39 -10.23 14.14 -0.68
C ILE A 39 -11.04 13.88 0.60
N SER A 40 -11.74 12.76 0.67
CA SER A 40 -12.54 12.34 1.83
C SER A 40 -11.70 11.59 2.88
N GLY A 41 -10.55 11.06 2.48
CA GLY A 41 -9.61 10.38 3.37
C GLY A 41 -8.24 10.22 2.75
N LYS A 42 -7.22 10.33 3.60
CA LYS A 42 -5.82 10.12 3.25
C LYS A 42 -5.31 8.91 4.01
N ASP A 43 -4.33 8.23 3.44
CA ASP A 43 -3.66 7.09 4.09
C ASP A 43 -4.60 5.93 4.45
N ARG A 44 -5.68 5.75 3.68
CA ARG A 44 -6.58 4.62 3.85
C ARG A 44 -5.90 3.35 3.36
N MET A 45 -5.89 2.33 4.23
CA MET A 45 -5.40 1.01 3.86
C MET A 45 -6.58 0.16 3.43
N VAL A 46 -6.61 -0.21 2.15
CA VAL A 46 -7.65 -1.08 1.60
C VAL A 46 -7.06 -2.43 1.21
N SER A 47 -7.80 -3.49 1.53
CA SER A 47 -7.46 -4.83 1.09
C SER A 47 -7.96 -5.05 -0.33
N VAL A 48 -7.07 -5.41 -1.22
CA VAL A 48 -7.38 -5.67 -2.63
C VAL A 48 -7.25 -7.16 -2.90
N ASN A 49 -8.32 -7.78 -3.39
CA ASN A 49 -8.29 -9.17 -3.84
C ASN A 49 -7.98 -9.19 -5.33
N VAL A 50 -6.82 -9.69 -5.71
CA VAL A 50 -6.38 -9.84 -7.11
C VAL A 50 -6.79 -11.18 -7.69
N SER A 51 -7.00 -12.17 -6.84
CA SER A 51 -7.46 -13.52 -7.18
C SER A 51 -8.75 -13.85 -6.43
N ASN A 52 -9.57 -14.75 -6.99
CA ASN A 52 -10.78 -15.27 -6.32
C ASN A 52 -10.48 -16.11 -5.06
N SER A 53 -9.35 -15.91 -4.41
CA SER A 53 -8.99 -16.57 -3.15
C SER A 53 -9.57 -15.82 -1.96
N ALA A 54 -9.96 -16.57 -0.93
CA ALA A 54 -10.59 -16.04 0.29
C ALA A 54 -9.65 -15.20 1.18
N SER A 55 -8.37 -15.04 0.79
CA SER A 55 -7.40 -14.20 1.49
C SER A 55 -7.11 -12.94 0.66
N SER A 56 -7.16 -11.77 1.29
CA SER A 56 -6.74 -10.52 0.64
C SER A 56 -5.26 -10.61 0.28
N ASP A 57 -4.97 -10.64 -1.04
CA ASP A 57 -3.60 -10.80 -1.53
C ASP A 57 -2.76 -9.52 -1.36
N TRP A 58 -3.43 -8.37 -1.23
CA TRP A 58 -2.80 -7.06 -1.22
C TRP A 58 -3.44 -6.11 -0.23
N VAL A 59 -2.61 -5.31 0.40
CA VAL A 59 -3.04 -4.11 1.10
C VAL A 59 -2.38 -2.93 0.40
N MET A 60 -3.18 -1.96 0.00
CA MET A 60 -2.71 -0.78 -0.71
C MET A 60 -3.13 0.47 0.05
N LYS A 61 -2.22 1.41 0.18
CA LYS A 61 -2.52 2.76 0.64
C LYS A 61 -3.19 3.52 -0.51
N VAL A 62 -4.33 4.17 -0.23
CA VAL A 62 -5.12 4.88 -1.24
C VAL A 62 -5.56 6.25 -0.75
N LEU A 63 -5.89 7.12 -1.71
CA LEU A 63 -6.69 8.31 -1.48
C LEU A 63 -8.16 7.93 -1.59
N GLN A 64 -8.96 8.29 -0.59
CA GLN A 64 -10.42 8.20 -0.64
C GLN A 64 -10.97 9.53 -1.13
N ILE A 65 -11.92 9.48 -2.06
CA ILE A 65 -12.58 10.65 -2.66
C ILE A 65 -14.08 10.43 -2.71
N ASP A 66 -14.86 11.49 -2.81
CA ASP A 66 -16.29 11.44 -3.07
C ASP A 66 -16.66 11.81 -4.52
N ALA A 67 -15.68 12.18 -5.34
CA ALA A 67 -15.88 12.31 -6.78
C ALA A 67 -16.38 10.99 -7.37
N ALA A 68 -17.41 11.04 -8.20
CA ALA A 68 -18.02 9.85 -8.78
C ALA A 68 -17.03 9.08 -9.65
N ILE A 69 -16.77 7.82 -9.28
CA ILE A 69 -15.96 6.87 -10.05
C ILE A 69 -16.91 5.89 -10.74
N ASN A 70 -16.88 5.90 -12.07
CA ASN A 70 -17.71 5.07 -12.91
C ASN A 70 -16.86 4.34 -13.96
N PRO A 71 -17.40 3.28 -14.62
CA PRO A 71 -16.74 2.69 -15.77
C PRO A 71 -16.39 3.75 -16.81
N GLY A 72 -15.08 3.91 -17.10
CA GLY A 72 -14.56 4.89 -18.05
C GLY A 72 -13.70 5.99 -17.45
N ASN A 73 -13.75 6.26 -16.13
CA ASN A 73 -12.75 7.10 -15.48
C ASN A 73 -11.74 6.29 -14.63
N SER A 74 -11.97 5.00 -14.42
CA SER A 74 -10.99 4.08 -13.81
C SER A 74 -9.76 3.95 -14.72
N GLY A 75 -8.56 4.08 -14.15
CA GLY A 75 -7.30 4.19 -14.89
C GLY A 75 -6.97 5.61 -15.34
N GLY A 76 -7.94 6.54 -15.28
CA GLY A 76 -7.74 7.96 -15.55
C GLY A 76 -7.13 8.72 -14.38
N PRO A 77 -6.71 9.98 -14.58
CA PRO A 77 -6.06 10.78 -13.57
C PRO A 77 -7.03 11.29 -12.51
N LEU A 78 -6.55 11.34 -11.27
CA LEU A 78 -7.06 12.20 -10.22
C LEU A 78 -6.22 13.49 -10.21
N LEU A 79 -6.86 14.65 -10.36
CA LEU A 79 -6.22 15.95 -10.49
C LEU A 79 -6.53 16.82 -9.26
N ASN A 80 -5.55 17.63 -8.86
CA ASN A 80 -5.77 18.72 -7.93
C ASN A 80 -6.29 19.99 -8.65
N VAL A 81 -6.53 21.06 -7.90
CA VAL A 81 -7.03 22.36 -8.44
C VAL A 81 -6.05 23.05 -9.41
N ASN A 82 -4.78 22.68 -9.39
CA ASN A 82 -3.77 23.19 -10.33
C ASN A 82 -3.71 22.38 -11.64
N GLY A 83 -4.52 21.31 -11.77
CA GLY A 83 -4.48 20.39 -12.89
C GLY A 83 -3.30 19.40 -12.88
N GLU A 84 -2.67 19.21 -11.70
CA GLU A 84 -1.58 18.27 -11.53
C GLU A 84 -2.13 16.89 -11.15
N VAL A 85 -1.54 15.82 -11.70
CA VAL A 85 -1.94 14.44 -11.41
C VAL A 85 -1.40 14.01 -10.05
N ILE A 86 -2.31 13.75 -9.12
CA ILE A 86 -2.00 13.32 -7.74
C ILE A 86 -2.36 11.85 -7.49
N GLY A 87 -3.03 11.19 -8.44
CA GLY A 87 -3.39 9.78 -8.32
C GLY A 87 -3.95 9.19 -9.60
N VAL A 88 -4.18 7.88 -9.58
CA VAL A 88 -4.83 7.12 -10.65
C VAL A 88 -6.13 6.52 -10.09
N ASN A 89 -7.27 6.86 -10.69
CA ASN A 89 -8.58 6.40 -10.25
C ASN A 89 -8.72 4.89 -10.37
N SER A 90 -9.38 4.23 -9.42
CA SER A 90 -9.60 2.79 -9.46
C SER A 90 -10.96 2.40 -8.91
N MET A 91 -11.74 1.67 -9.72
CA MET A 91 -13.02 1.09 -9.32
C MET A 91 -12.87 -0.25 -8.58
N LYS A 92 -11.77 -0.97 -8.80
CA LYS A 92 -11.60 -2.35 -8.29
C LYS A 92 -11.07 -2.45 -6.87
N LEU A 93 -10.89 -1.34 -6.18
CA LEU A 93 -10.27 -1.34 -4.84
C LEU A 93 -11.24 -1.74 -3.73
N VAL A 94 -12.55 -1.79 -4.00
CA VAL A 94 -13.58 -2.17 -3.00
C VAL A 94 -14.54 -3.18 -3.61
N GLN A 95 -14.90 -4.21 -2.84
CA GLN A 95 -15.84 -5.26 -3.28
C GLN A 95 -17.29 -4.79 -3.30
N ASP A 96 -17.64 -3.82 -2.43
CA ASP A 96 -18.98 -3.26 -2.34
C ASP A 96 -18.95 -1.82 -2.88
N GLU A 97 -19.75 -1.57 -3.91
CA GLU A 97 -19.96 -0.21 -4.44
C GLU A 97 -20.79 0.59 -3.43
N ILE A 98 -20.10 1.39 -2.63
CA ILE A 98 -20.73 2.35 -1.74
C ILE A 98 -20.81 3.69 -2.47
N GLU A 99 -22.01 4.18 -2.70
CA GLU A 99 -22.24 5.48 -3.34
C GLU A 99 -21.51 6.59 -2.59
N GLY A 100 -20.82 7.47 -3.32
CA GLY A 100 -20.02 8.55 -2.73
C GLY A 100 -18.68 8.12 -2.13
N MET A 101 -18.22 6.90 -2.40
CA MET A 101 -16.92 6.42 -1.96
C MET A 101 -16.08 5.93 -3.15
N GLY A 102 -15.18 6.78 -3.62
CA GLY A 102 -14.21 6.45 -4.66
C GLY A 102 -12.79 6.33 -4.10
N PHE A 103 -11.92 5.68 -4.85
CA PHE A 103 -10.53 5.50 -4.46
C PHE A 103 -9.57 5.79 -5.63
N ALA A 104 -8.41 6.33 -5.28
CA ALA A 104 -7.32 6.52 -6.22
C ALA A 104 -6.00 6.01 -5.64
N ILE A 105 -5.21 5.40 -6.50
CA ILE A 105 -3.84 4.98 -6.21
C ILE A 105 -2.98 6.25 -6.14
N PRO A 106 -2.24 6.51 -5.05
CA PRO A 106 -1.32 7.63 -4.96
C PRO A 106 -0.34 7.68 -6.15
N ILE A 107 -0.07 8.88 -6.66
CA ILE A 107 0.76 9.01 -7.87
C ILE A 107 2.18 8.49 -7.68
N GLU A 108 2.75 8.61 -6.49
CA GLU A 108 4.09 8.11 -6.17
C GLU A 108 4.20 6.59 -6.34
N ILE A 109 3.12 5.85 -5.98
CA ILE A 109 3.07 4.40 -6.18
C ILE A 109 3.06 4.06 -7.67
N ALA A 110 2.24 4.76 -8.45
CA ALA A 110 2.19 4.54 -9.90
C ALA A 110 3.54 4.83 -10.56
N MET A 111 4.17 5.95 -10.20
CA MET A 111 5.45 6.38 -10.76
C MET A 111 6.61 5.45 -10.39
N ALA A 112 6.57 4.81 -9.23
CA ALA A 112 7.60 3.83 -8.82
C ALA A 112 7.71 2.65 -9.79
N HIS A 113 6.62 2.31 -10.49
CA HIS A 113 6.55 1.17 -11.40
C HIS A 113 6.40 1.55 -12.89
N ILE A 114 6.37 2.84 -13.21
CA ILE A 114 6.08 3.30 -14.58
C ILE A 114 7.06 2.74 -15.62
N SER A 115 8.35 2.69 -15.31
CA SER A 115 9.38 2.20 -16.23
C SER A 115 9.25 0.71 -16.55
N ASP A 116 8.80 -0.08 -15.58
CA ASP A 116 8.56 -1.51 -15.78
C ASP A 116 7.27 -1.72 -16.59
N LEU A 117 6.23 -0.94 -16.31
CA LEU A 117 4.96 -0.95 -17.05
C LEU A 117 5.14 -0.55 -18.52
N GLU A 118 5.90 0.51 -18.81
CA GLU A 118 6.19 0.98 -20.18
C GLU A 118 6.95 -0.06 -21.00
N THR A 119 7.82 -0.84 -20.37
CA THR A 119 8.59 -1.89 -21.03
C THR A 119 7.87 -3.24 -21.09
N GLY A 120 6.64 -3.34 -20.56
CA GLY A 120 5.86 -4.57 -20.48
C GLY A 120 6.46 -5.62 -19.55
N LYS A 121 7.38 -5.24 -18.67
CA LYS A 121 7.97 -6.14 -17.68
C LYS A 121 6.96 -6.47 -16.60
N LYS A 122 6.99 -7.70 -16.13
CA LYS A 122 6.23 -8.10 -14.95
C LYS A 122 6.82 -7.43 -13.72
N ILE A 123 5.99 -6.73 -12.94
CA ILE A 123 6.40 -6.16 -11.67
C ILE A 123 6.78 -7.30 -10.73
N GLU A 124 8.01 -7.27 -10.25
CA GLU A 124 8.53 -8.21 -9.26
C GLU A 124 8.41 -7.61 -7.87
N TRP A 125 7.71 -8.32 -6.99
CA TRP A 125 7.45 -7.82 -5.66
C TRP A 125 8.53 -8.27 -4.68
N PRO A 126 9.01 -7.36 -3.82
CA PRO A 126 9.96 -7.69 -2.77
C PRO A 126 9.30 -8.55 -1.69
N MET A 127 10.03 -9.50 -1.17
CA MET A 127 9.60 -10.40 -0.10
C MET A 127 10.60 -10.34 1.05
N LEU A 128 10.08 -10.15 2.26
CA LEU A 128 10.84 -10.25 3.50
C LEU A 128 11.07 -11.72 3.90
N GLY A 129 10.04 -12.55 3.69
CA GLY A 129 10.09 -13.98 4.00
C GLY A 129 9.65 -14.31 5.42
N ILE A 130 8.65 -13.62 5.93
CA ILE A 130 8.03 -13.90 7.23
C ILE A 130 6.53 -14.15 7.08
N SER A 131 5.97 -15.01 7.94
CA SER A 131 4.57 -14.95 8.31
C SER A 131 4.42 -13.99 9.48
N MET A 132 3.37 -13.19 9.48
CA MET A 132 3.24 -12.09 10.44
C MET A 132 1.78 -11.90 10.88
N ALA A 133 1.60 -11.34 12.07
CA ALA A 133 0.31 -10.98 12.63
C ALA A 133 0.35 -9.57 13.23
N ASN A 134 -0.83 -8.95 13.35
CA ASN A 134 -0.98 -7.74 14.16
C ASN A 134 -0.86 -8.10 15.65
N ILE A 135 -0.44 -7.15 16.47
CA ILE A 135 -0.31 -7.36 17.92
C ILE A 135 -1.64 -7.61 18.64
N ASP A 136 -2.75 -7.19 18.04
CA ASP A 136 -4.12 -7.38 18.53
C ASP A 136 -4.79 -8.67 17.99
N ASP A 137 -4.16 -9.39 17.06
CA ASP A 137 -4.61 -10.71 16.60
C ASP A 137 -4.28 -11.80 17.62
N THR A 138 -4.92 -11.69 18.79
CA THR A 138 -4.69 -12.58 19.92
C THR A 138 -4.91 -14.06 19.60
N SER A 139 -5.85 -14.36 18.69
CA SER A 139 -6.15 -15.74 18.26
C SER A 139 -4.99 -16.36 17.49
N ASN A 140 -4.34 -15.60 16.62
CA ASN A 140 -3.19 -16.06 15.84
C ASN A 140 -1.96 -16.21 16.74
N LEU A 141 -1.73 -15.22 17.61
CA LEU A 141 -0.63 -15.25 18.57
C LEU A 141 -0.73 -16.45 19.52
N TYR A 142 -1.91 -16.72 20.06
CA TYR A 142 -2.17 -17.88 20.92
C TYR A 142 -1.89 -19.22 20.23
N ARG A 143 -2.36 -19.38 18.98
CA ARG A 143 -2.12 -20.59 18.19
C ARG A 143 -0.65 -20.89 17.91
N ASN A 144 0.19 -19.85 17.93
CA ASN A 144 1.64 -19.95 17.69
C ASN A 144 2.48 -19.86 18.98
N ASP A 145 1.83 -19.90 20.15
CA ASP A 145 2.47 -19.77 21.48
C ASP A 145 3.35 -18.52 21.62
N ILE A 146 2.92 -17.40 21.01
CA ILE A 146 3.63 -16.12 21.07
C ILE A 146 2.94 -15.19 22.06
N LYS A 147 3.74 -14.66 23.00
CA LYS A 147 3.29 -13.64 23.96
C LYS A 147 3.96 -12.32 23.63
N VAL A 148 3.15 -11.28 23.42
CA VAL A 148 3.62 -9.91 23.20
C VAL A 148 3.51 -9.13 24.50
N ASP A 149 4.53 -8.33 24.83
CA ASP A 149 4.51 -7.43 25.99
C ASP A 149 3.36 -6.43 25.82
N SER A 150 2.50 -6.33 26.84
CA SER A 150 1.34 -5.43 26.88
C SER A 150 1.69 -3.94 26.75
N ASN A 151 2.95 -3.57 26.99
CA ASN A 151 3.44 -2.20 26.79
C ASN A 151 3.64 -1.86 25.30
N ILE A 152 3.79 -2.84 24.41
CA ILE A 152 3.92 -2.63 22.98
C ILE A 152 2.51 -2.43 22.40
N LYS A 153 2.24 -1.23 21.89
CA LYS A 153 0.91 -0.84 21.38
C LYS A 153 0.79 -0.86 19.87
N LYS A 154 1.91 -0.91 19.14
CA LYS A 154 1.98 -0.88 17.67
C LYS A 154 3.12 -1.76 17.20
N GLY A 155 2.96 -2.34 16.05
CA GLY A 155 3.99 -3.14 15.41
C GLY A 155 3.43 -4.42 14.79
N VAL A 156 4.33 -5.22 14.25
CA VAL A 156 4.02 -6.46 13.55
C VAL A 156 4.79 -7.61 14.16
N VAL A 157 4.08 -8.63 14.61
CA VAL A 157 4.67 -9.81 15.22
C VAL A 157 5.14 -10.78 14.14
N VAL A 158 6.39 -11.22 14.22
CA VAL A 158 6.94 -12.30 13.40
C VAL A 158 6.40 -13.64 13.92
N ILE A 159 5.61 -14.33 13.12
CA ILE A 159 5.05 -15.64 13.46
C ILE A 159 6.00 -16.77 13.06
N SER A 160 6.51 -16.70 11.83
CA SER A 160 7.47 -17.68 11.32
C SER A 160 8.35 -17.05 10.25
N ILE A 161 9.47 -17.69 9.95
CA ILE A 161 10.44 -17.25 8.96
C ILE A 161 10.58 -18.35 7.91
N SER A 162 10.43 -17.97 6.63
CA SER A 162 10.60 -18.88 5.51
C SER A 162 12.09 -19.08 5.18
N GLU A 163 12.47 -20.31 4.92
CA GLU A 163 13.85 -20.64 4.52
C GLU A 163 14.26 -19.97 3.20
N ASN A 164 15.57 -19.74 3.04
CA ASN A 164 16.17 -19.14 1.83
C ASN A 164 15.67 -17.72 1.49
N THR A 165 15.17 -16.98 2.47
CA THR A 165 14.72 -15.60 2.35
C THR A 165 15.68 -14.61 3.00
N GLY A 166 15.42 -13.31 2.85
CA GLY A 166 16.19 -12.27 3.54
C GLY A 166 16.07 -12.38 5.05
N ALA A 167 14.87 -12.64 5.56
CA ALA A 167 14.64 -12.78 6.99
C ALA A 167 15.39 -13.98 7.60
N SER A 168 15.48 -15.12 6.87
CA SER A 168 16.21 -16.30 7.37
C SER A 168 17.73 -16.11 7.48
N LYS A 169 18.26 -15.06 6.84
CA LYS A 169 19.68 -14.67 6.89
C LYS A 169 19.93 -13.47 7.81
N SER A 170 18.91 -13.01 8.52
CA SER A 170 18.96 -11.92 9.47
C SER A 170 18.87 -12.42 10.91
N ASP A 171 18.91 -11.50 11.87
CA ASP A 171 18.78 -11.82 13.29
C ASP A 171 17.31 -12.00 13.75
N LEU A 172 16.33 -11.85 12.85
CA LEU A 172 14.92 -11.99 13.20
C LEU A 172 14.59 -13.39 13.70
N LYS A 173 13.64 -13.48 14.63
CA LYS A 173 13.11 -14.72 15.19
C LYS A 173 11.59 -14.65 15.35
N PRO A 174 10.88 -15.79 15.35
CA PRO A 174 9.49 -15.81 15.80
C PRO A 174 9.35 -15.18 17.18
N GLY A 175 8.30 -14.37 17.37
CA GLY A 175 8.05 -13.60 18.58
C GLY A 175 8.61 -12.17 18.57
N ASP A 176 9.49 -11.80 17.65
CA ASP A 176 9.93 -10.42 17.50
C ASP A 176 8.77 -9.52 17.07
N VAL A 177 8.77 -8.28 17.56
CA VAL A 177 7.78 -7.28 17.15
C VAL A 177 8.48 -6.19 16.34
N ILE A 178 8.28 -6.18 15.03
CA ILE A 178 8.82 -5.16 14.12
C ILE A 178 8.07 -3.86 14.36
N THR A 179 8.80 -2.80 14.69
CA THR A 179 8.27 -1.46 15.02
C THR A 179 8.63 -0.41 13.99
N LYS A 180 9.73 -0.59 13.21
CA LYS A 180 10.12 0.33 12.14
C LYS A 180 10.71 -0.42 10.95
N LEU A 181 10.50 0.18 9.76
CA LEU A 181 11.18 -0.17 8.50
C LEU A 181 11.84 1.11 7.96
N ASN A 182 13.17 1.10 7.75
CA ASN A 182 13.95 2.28 7.30
C ASN A 182 13.60 3.56 8.11
N ASN A 183 13.55 3.45 9.45
CA ASN A 183 13.16 4.52 10.39
C ASN A 183 11.68 4.96 10.32
N ILE A 184 10.86 4.38 9.46
CA ILE A 184 9.42 4.66 9.38
C ILE A 184 8.69 3.75 10.35
N GLU A 185 7.87 4.32 11.24
CA GLU A 185 7.07 3.54 12.20
C GLU A 185 6.12 2.60 11.47
N VAL A 186 6.10 1.35 11.91
CA VAL A 186 5.19 0.30 11.45
C VAL A 186 4.10 0.11 12.49
N LYS A 187 2.85 0.36 12.09
CA LYS A 187 1.68 0.28 12.98
C LYS A 187 1.05 -1.11 13.00
N ASP A 188 0.99 -1.75 11.83
CA ASP A 188 0.30 -3.02 11.58
C ASP A 188 0.88 -3.72 10.35
N THR A 189 0.39 -4.92 10.05
CA THR A 189 0.83 -5.76 8.92
C THR A 189 0.57 -5.09 7.57
N ALA A 190 -0.51 -4.33 7.45
CA ALA A 190 -0.87 -3.61 6.24
C ALA A 190 0.16 -2.51 5.94
N TYR A 191 0.52 -1.75 6.98
CA TYR A 191 1.49 -0.68 6.88
C TYR A 191 2.91 -1.20 6.59
N LEU A 192 3.31 -2.32 7.23
CA LEU A 192 4.58 -2.97 6.92
C LEU A 192 4.66 -3.42 5.45
N ARG A 193 3.60 -4.03 4.92
CA ARG A 193 3.55 -4.43 3.50
C ARG A 193 3.62 -3.23 2.57
N TYR A 194 2.91 -2.15 2.89
CA TYR A 194 2.96 -0.92 2.10
C TYR A 194 4.38 -0.35 2.03
N GLU A 195 5.07 -0.21 3.16
CA GLU A 195 6.44 0.29 3.20
C GLU A 195 7.43 -0.68 2.52
N LEU A 196 7.21 -1.99 2.67
CA LEU A 196 8.00 -3.01 2.00
C LEU A 196 7.93 -2.87 0.48
N TYR A 197 6.73 -2.64 -0.07
CA TYR A 197 6.49 -2.60 -1.52
C TYR A 197 6.97 -1.31 -2.20
N LYS A 198 7.47 -0.34 -1.46
CA LYS A 198 8.22 0.80 -2.01
C LYS A 198 9.65 0.42 -2.44
N ASN A 199 10.10 -0.76 -2.07
CA ASN A 199 11.44 -1.29 -2.39
C ASN A 199 11.35 -2.29 -3.54
N LYS A 200 12.52 -2.76 -4.02
CA LYS A 200 12.64 -3.77 -5.07
C LYS A 200 13.31 -5.04 -4.53
N PRO A 201 13.10 -6.21 -5.17
CA PRO A 201 13.89 -7.39 -4.89
C PRO A 201 15.38 -7.08 -5.05
N GLY A 202 16.19 -7.48 -4.06
CA GLY A 202 17.62 -7.18 -3.99
C GLY A 202 17.99 -5.99 -3.14
N ASP A 203 17.06 -5.08 -2.84
CA ASP A 203 17.30 -3.96 -1.93
C ASP A 203 17.55 -4.45 -0.50
N THR A 204 18.31 -3.67 0.26
CA THR A 204 18.57 -3.93 1.67
C THR A 204 17.81 -2.90 2.50
N ILE A 205 16.93 -3.39 3.37
CA ILE A 205 16.17 -2.57 4.31
C ILE A 205 16.71 -2.75 5.73
N GLU A 206 16.49 -1.76 6.58
CA GLU A 206 16.76 -1.84 8.01
C GLU A 206 15.44 -2.04 8.77
N LEU A 207 15.39 -3.03 9.65
CA LEU A 207 14.26 -3.28 10.52
C LEU A 207 14.66 -3.00 11.97
N THR A 208 13.82 -2.23 12.67
CA THR A 208 13.86 -2.10 14.12
C THR A 208 12.78 -3.02 14.72
N TYR A 209 13.15 -3.82 15.70
CA TYR A 209 12.23 -4.76 16.36
C TYR A 209 12.48 -4.83 17.85
N ILE A 210 11.47 -5.25 18.59
CA ILE A 210 11.54 -5.48 20.04
C ILE A 210 11.60 -6.98 20.29
N ARG A 211 12.57 -7.42 21.11
CA ARG A 211 12.70 -8.77 21.65
C ARG A 211 13.06 -8.66 23.13
N ASP A 212 12.35 -9.40 23.99
CA ASP A 212 12.57 -9.41 25.44
C ASP A 212 12.59 -7.99 26.06
N GLY A 213 11.69 -7.12 25.59
CA GLY A 213 11.55 -5.73 26.03
C GLY A 213 12.67 -4.78 25.59
N LYS A 214 13.59 -5.22 24.73
CA LYS A 214 14.71 -4.42 24.20
C LYS A 214 14.58 -4.17 22.71
N GLU A 215 14.97 -2.96 22.28
CA GLU A 215 15.03 -2.59 20.87
C GLU A 215 16.32 -3.13 20.23
N HIS A 216 16.18 -3.70 19.03
CA HIS A 216 17.23 -4.24 18.19
C HIS A 216 17.07 -3.75 16.76
N ASN A 217 18.17 -3.75 16.02
CA ASN A 217 18.17 -3.44 14.60
C ASN A 217 18.82 -4.57 13.80
N THR A 218 18.29 -4.84 12.61
CA THR A 218 18.89 -5.79 11.67
C THR A 218 18.70 -5.31 10.24
N LYS A 219 19.65 -5.68 9.37
CA LYS A 219 19.54 -5.43 7.93
C LYS A 219 19.07 -6.69 7.21
N VAL A 220 18.08 -6.52 6.33
CA VAL A 220 17.50 -7.62 5.58
C VAL A 220 17.58 -7.33 4.09
N LYS A 221 18.20 -8.23 3.33
CA LYS A 221 18.19 -8.15 1.87
C LYS A 221 16.92 -8.82 1.34
N LEU A 222 16.09 -8.03 0.64
CA LEU A 222 14.82 -8.51 0.11
C LEU A 222 15.01 -9.53 -0.99
N THR A 223 14.20 -10.58 -0.97
CA THR A 223 14.14 -11.59 -2.04
C THR A 223 12.95 -11.30 -2.96
N LYS A 224 12.84 -12.05 -4.04
CA LYS A 224 11.69 -12.00 -4.94
C LYS A 224 10.59 -12.93 -4.40
N LYS A 225 9.34 -12.47 -4.50
CA LYS A 225 8.14 -13.28 -4.22
C LYS A 225 7.88 -14.29 -5.33
#